data_de13d8d1b8fd1afe688194de5a4ae1c4
#
_entry.id   de13d8d1b8fd1afe688194de5a4ae1c4
#
_cell.length_a   1.000
_cell.length_b   1.000
_cell.length_c   1.000
_cell.angle_alpha   90.00
_cell.angle_beta   90.00
_cell.angle_gamma   90.00
#
_symmetry.space_group_name_H-M   'P 1'
#
loop_
_entity.id
_entity.type
_entity.pdbx_description
1 polymer ?
#
loop_
_entity_poly.entity_id
_entity_poly.type
_entity_poly.pdbx_seq_one_letter_code
_entity_poly.pdbx_strand_id
1 'polypeptide(L)'
;MEGRDAAMTTTPVAIIGAGPAGTLLALILHSRGVESTVLERQSRDHVLSRIRAGVLESTSVDVLRAVGLATRLDHEGRIHSSIKLGWRGDQILSVDFLGLDGKPMIAYGQTMLQEDLYAEADDAGIEIVFECEQVDIHDPDTEHPWVT
;
A
#
# COMPACT_ATOMS: atom_id res chain seq x y z
N MET A 1 -38.00 -9.90 -1.32
CA MET A 1 -36.54 -9.91 -1.54
C MET A 1 -36.27 -8.72 -2.46
N GLU A 2 -36.18 -7.56 -1.83
CA GLU A 2 -36.03 -6.28 -2.54
C GLU A 2 -34.56 -6.14 -2.93
N GLY A 3 -34.35 -6.12 -4.24
CA GLY A 3 -33.05 -5.74 -4.79
C GLY A 3 -32.76 -4.30 -4.37
N ARG A 4 -31.73 -4.06 -3.59
CA ARG A 4 -31.15 -2.73 -3.47
C ARG A 4 -30.70 -2.34 -4.88
N ASP A 5 -31.33 -1.33 -5.44
CA ASP A 5 -30.76 -0.56 -6.55
C ASP A 5 -29.41 -0.01 -6.03
N ALA A 6 -28.34 -0.72 -6.32
CA ALA A 6 -27.00 -0.21 -6.06
C ALA A 6 -26.80 0.96 -7.02
N ALA A 7 -26.75 2.16 -6.47
CA ALA A 7 -26.43 3.34 -7.27
C ALA A 7 -25.06 3.12 -7.91
N MET A 8 -25.00 3.16 -9.24
CA MET A 8 -23.72 3.11 -9.96
C MET A 8 -22.95 4.40 -9.69
N THR A 9 -21.77 4.26 -9.13
CA THR A 9 -20.83 5.37 -8.94
C THR A 9 -19.82 5.33 -10.08
N THR A 10 -19.50 6.46 -10.67
CA THR A 10 -18.48 6.58 -11.72
C THR A 10 -17.22 7.20 -11.12
N THR A 11 -16.09 6.58 -11.34
CA THR A 11 -14.78 7.09 -10.95
C THR A 11 -13.81 7.00 -12.12
N PRO A 12 -12.87 7.95 -12.29
CA PRO A 12 -11.84 7.86 -13.33
C PRO A 12 -10.93 6.64 -13.16
N VAL A 13 -10.65 6.23 -11.92
CA VAL A 13 -9.79 5.08 -11.62
C VAL A 13 -10.39 4.26 -10.48
N ALA A 14 -10.61 2.98 -10.71
CA ALA A 14 -10.93 2.01 -9.66
C ALA A 14 -9.66 1.21 -9.30
N ILE A 15 -9.32 1.17 -8.01
CA ILE A 15 -8.15 0.46 -7.48
C ILE A 15 -8.65 -0.74 -6.68
N ILE A 16 -8.22 -1.94 -7.02
CA ILE A 16 -8.61 -3.17 -6.31
C ILE A 16 -7.53 -3.54 -5.30
N GLY A 17 -7.88 -3.45 -4.03
CA GLY A 17 -7.05 -3.72 -2.87
C GLY A 17 -6.53 -2.45 -2.18
N ALA A 18 -6.89 -2.29 -0.89
CA ALA A 18 -6.44 -1.19 -0.04
C ALA A 18 -5.21 -1.56 0.82
N GLY A 19 -4.35 -2.43 0.32
CA GLY A 19 -3.02 -2.65 0.90
C GLY A 19 -2.09 -1.46 0.63
N PRO A 20 -0.82 -1.52 1.08
CA PRO A 20 0.11 -0.39 0.96
C PRO A 20 0.25 0.14 -0.47
N ALA A 21 0.28 -0.75 -1.47
CA ALA A 21 0.45 -0.35 -2.86
C ALA A 21 -0.78 0.38 -3.41
N GLY A 22 -2.00 -0.14 -3.16
CA GLY A 22 -3.24 0.46 -3.66
C GLY A 22 -3.53 1.79 -2.98
N THR A 23 -3.36 1.87 -1.66
CA THR A 23 -3.57 3.13 -0.92
C THR A 23 -2.54 4.19 -1.33
N LEU A 24 -1.26 3.80 -1.47
CA LEU A 24 -0.23 4.72 -1.95
C LEU A 24 -0.51 5.21 -3.38
N LEU A 25 -0.98 4.32 -4.26
CA LEU A 25 -1.38 4.70 -5.62
C LEU A 25 -2.51 5.73 -5.60
N ALA A 26 -3.54 5.52 -4.78
CA ALA A 26 -4.65 6.46 -4.64
C ALA A 26 -4.16 7.84 -4.17
N LEU A 27 -3.25 7.90 -3.19
CA LEU A 27 -2.64 9.13 -2.71
C LEU A 27 -1.81 9.83 -3.79
N ILE A 28 -1.03 9.08 -4.57
CA ILE A 28 -0.27 9.63 -5.71
C ILE A 28 -1.21 10.21 -6.77
N LEU A 29 -2.29 9.51 -7.11
CA LEU A 29 -3.30 9.99 -8.07
C LEU A 29 -3.97 11.26 -7.55
N HIS A 30 -4.40 11.26 -6.29
CA HIS A 30 -5.00 12.42 -5.64
C HIS A 30 -4.07 13.64 -5.70
N SER A 31 -2.78 13.47 -5.40
CA SER A 31 -1.79 14.57 -5.50
C SER A 31 -1.62 15.15 -6.92
N ARG A 32 -2.09 14.41 -7.93
CA ARG A 32 -2.11 14.80 -9.34
C ARG A 32 -3.47 15.30 -9.80
N GLY A 33 -4.45 15.43 -8.91
CA GLY A 33 -5.81 15.83 -9.23
C GLY A 33 -6.63 14.76 -9.94
N VAL A 34 -6.23 13.50 -9.83
CA VAL A 34 -6.97 12.35 -10.39
C VAL A 34 -7.74 11.68 -9.25
N GLU A 35 -9.06 11.67 -9.38
CA GLU A 35 -9.95 10.97 -8.45
C GLU A 35 -9.84 9.46 -8.63
N SER A 36 -9.95 8.73 -7.52
CA SER A 36 -9.96 7.27 -7.53
C SER A 36 -10.80 6.73 -6.38
N THR A 37 -11.40 5.56 -6.61
CA THR A 37 -12.09 4.78 -5.58
C THR A 37 -11.32 3.49 -5.34
N VAL A 38 -11.02 3.18 -4.09
CA VAL A 38 -10.31 1.96 -3.70
C VAL A 38 -11.31 0.95 -3.16
N LEU A 39 -11.28 -0.27 -3.67
CA LEU A 39 -12.15 -1.37 -3.25
C LEU A 39 -11.33 -2.41 -2.49
N GLU A 40 -11.69 -2.70 -1.24
CA GLU A 40 -11.00 -3.69 -0.40
C GLU A 40 -11.97 -4.77 0.08
N ARG A 41 -11.54 -6.02 -0.05
CA ARG A 41 -12.35 -7.19 0.32
C ARG A 41 -12.55 -7.33 1.82
N GLN A 42 -11.55 -6.94 2.60
CA GLN A 42 -11.56 -7.09 4.04
C GLN A 42 -12.02 -5.81 4.74
N SER A 43 -12.31 -5.92 6.03
CA SER A 43 -12.52 -4.74 6.86
C SER A 43 -11.19 -3.99 7.10
N ARG A 44 -11.28 -2.71 7.40
CA ARG A 44 -10.12 -1.88 7.77
C ARG A 44 -9.33 -2.50 8.93
N ASP A 45 -10.02 -2.94 9.97
CA ASP A 45 -9.41 -3.57 11.15
C ASP A 45 -8.70 -4.87 10.79
N HIS A 46 -9.27 -5.66 9.88
CA HIS A 46 -8.62 -6.87 9.40
C HIS A 46 -7.30 -6.56 8.70
N VAL A 47 -7.27 -5.57 7.81
CA VAL A 47 -6.05 -5.16 7.10
C VAL A 47 -4.97 -4.70 8.08
N LEU A 48 -5.34 -3.88 9.06
CA LEU A 48 -4.41 -3.35 10.08
C LEU A 48 -3.95 -4.42 11.07
N SER A 49 -4.78 -5.41 11.38
CA SER A 49 -4.42 -6.48 12.34
C SER A 49 -3.44 -7.51 11.77
N ARG A 50 -3.24 -7.56 10.44
CA ARG A 50 -2.34 -8.53 9.83
C ARG A 50 -0.88 -8.15 10.01
N ILE A 51 -0.19 -8.96 10.83
CA ILE A 51 1.26 -8.82 11.01
C ILE A 51 1.95 -9.31 9.74
N ARG A 52 2.75 -8.45 9.14
CA ARG A 52 3.61 -8.74 7.99
C ARG A 52 5.00 -8.19 8.22
N ALA A 53 5.98 -8.75 7.52
CA ALA A 53 7.34 -8.22 7.54
C ALA A 53 7.35 -6.75 7.07
N GLY A 54 8.10 -5.93 7.78
CA GLY A 54 8.20 -4.50 7.49
C GLY A 54 9.65 -4.15 7.17
N VAL A 55 10.10 -4.49 5.96
CA VAL A 55 11.39 -4.02 5.43
C VAL A 55 11.11 -3.35 4.10
N LEU A 56 11.49 -2.10 4.01
CA LEU A 56 11.32 -1.27 2.82
C LEU A 56 12.67 -1.11 2.11
N GLU A 57 12.65 -1.35 0.82
CA GLU A 57 13.76 -0.98 -0.06
C GLU A 57 13.83 0.54 -0.22
N SER A 58 15.02 1.05 -0.46
CA SER A 58 15.26 2.49 -0.63
C SER A 58 14.37 3.13 -1.69
N THR A 59 14.08 2.43 -2.78
CA THR A 59 13.19 2.93 -3.84
C THR A 59 11.77 3.20 -3.31
N SER A 60 11.23 2.29 -2.49
CA SER A 60 9.91 2.49 -1.85
C SER A 60 9.92 3.67 -0.89
N VAL A 61 11.00 3.82 -0.13
CA VAL A 61 11.19 4.95 0.80
C VAL A 61 11.30 6.28 0.02
N ASP A 62 12.05 6.30 -1.09
CA ASP A 62 12.17 7.47 -1.95
C ASP A 62 10.80 7.91 -2.52
N VAL A 63 9.94 6.95 -2.90
CA VAL A 63 8.56 7.25 -3.34
C VAL A 63 7.74 7.85 -2.20
N LEU A 64 7.77 7.27 -1.01
CA LEU A 64 7.05 7.79 0.15
C LEU A 64 7.51 9.21 0.51
N ARG A 65 8.81 9.48 0.46
CA ARG A 65 9.38 10.83 0.66
C ARG A 65 8.92 11.82 -0.40
N ALA A 66 8.93 11.40 -1.66
CA ALA A 66 8.54 12.25 -2.79
C ALA A 66 7.08 12.71 -2.71
N VAL A 67 6.21 11.94 -2.04
CA VAL A 67 4.79 12.28 -1.83
C VAL A 67 4.48 12.78 -0.42
N GLY A 68 5.50 13.00 0.41
CA GLY A 68 5.36 13.57 1.75
C GLY A 68 4.90 12.59 2.84
N LEU A 69 4.91 11.28 2.58
CA LEU A 69 4.39 10.24 3.46
C LEU A 69 5.46 9.52 4.30
N ALA A 70 6.63 10.12 4.45
CA ALA A 70 7.75 9.47 5.15
C ALA A 70 8.07 10.06 6.52
N THR A 71 7.28 10.98 7.05
CA THR A 71 7.60 11.69 8.30
C THR A 71 7.84 10.73 9.47
N ARG A 72 6.89 9.84 9.75
CA ARG A 72 7.02 8.84 10.82
C ARG A 72 8.08 7.78 10.49
N LEU A 73 8.12 7.34 9.23
CA LEU A 73 9.13 6.41 8.74
C LEU A 73 10.56 6.93 8.94
N ASP A 74 10.82 8.19 8.63
CA ASP A 74 12.13 8.81 8.81
C ASP A 74 12.53 8.96 10.29
N HIS A 75 11.55 9.05 11.19
CA HIS A 75 11.75 9.14 12.63
C HIS A 75 11.90 7.80 13.32
N GLU A 76 11.10 6.80 12.95
CA GLU A 76 10.98 5.52 13.65
C GLU A 76 11.61 4.36 12.88
N GLY A 77 11.84 4.52 11.56
CA GLY A 77 12.45 3.52 10.71
C GLY A 77 13.89 3.21 11.13
N ARG A 78 14.25 1.93 11.11
CA ARG A 78 15.59 1.48 11.45
C ARG A 78 16.37 1.10 10.22
N ILE A 79 17.53 1.71 10.04
CA ILE A 79 18.42 1.47 8.90
C ILE A 79 19.12 0.13 9.07
N HIS A 80 19.03 -0.71 8.04
CA HIS A 80 19.75 -1.96 7.91
C HIS A 80 20.69 -1.88 6.70
N SER A 81 22.00 -1.89 6.97
CA SER A 81 23.03 -1.88 5.93
C SER A 81 23.35 -3.28 5.40
N SER A 82 23.00 -4.32 6.14
CA SER A 82 23.33 -5.69 5.79
C SER A 82 22.31 -6.70 6.30
N ILE A 83 22.28 -7.87 5.68
CA ILE A 83 21.55 -9.06 6.18
C ILE A 83 22.50 -10.23 6.32
N LYS A 84 22.28 -11.05 7.35
CA LYS A 84 23.03 -12.29 7.57
C LYS A 84 22.07 -13.46 7.43
N LEU A 85 22.39 -14.37 6.54
CA LEU A 85 21.66 -15.62 6.37
C LEU A 85 22.38 -16.73 7.12
N GLY A 86 21.63 -17.49 7.93
CA GLY A 86 22.15 -18.62 8.69
C GLY A 86 21.42 -19.91 8.32
N TRP A 87 22.13 -21.02 8.40
CA TRP A 87 21.56 -22.36 8.23
C TRP A 87 22.14 -23.31 9.29
N ARG A 88 21.28 -24.00 10.01
CA ARG A 88 21.65 -24.98 11.07
C ARG A 88 22.61 -24.44 12.13
N GLY A 89 22.51 -23.15 12.45
CA GLY A 89 23.36 -22.48 13.43
C GLY A 89 24.62 -21.84 12.87
N ASP A 90 24.96 -22.11 11.62
CA ASP A 90 26.10 -21.50 10.93
C ASP A 90 25.68 -20.29 10.09
N GLN A 91 26.52 -19.25 10.06
CA GLN A 91 26.33 -18.14 9.14
C GLN A 91 26.85 -18.56 7.75
N ILE A 92 25.96 -18.61 6.75
CA ILE A 92 26.31 -19.04 5.39
C ILE A 92 26.68 -17.84 4.53
N LEU A 93 25.93 -16.74 4.66
CA LEU A 93 26.06 -15.57 3.79
C LEU A 93 25.86 -14.28 4.57
N SER A 94 26.65 -13.28 4.26
CA SER A 94 26.41 -11.88 4.64
C SER A 94 26.30 -11.05 3.39
N VAL A 95 25.18 -10.34 3.23
CA VAL A 95 24.97 -9.42 2.12
C VAL A 95 25.06 -8.01 2.65
N ASP A 96 26.00 -7.25 2.15
CA ASP A 96 26.19 -5.82 2.45
C ASP A 96 25.46 -4.99 1.37
N PHE A 97 24.34 -4.40 1.74
CA PHE A 97 23.52 -3.60 0.81
C PHE A 97 24.24 -2.31 0.39
N LEU A 98 24.98 -1.69 1.33
CA LEU A 98 25.73 -0.48 1.00
C LEU A 98 26.87 -0.75 0.02
N GLY A 99 27.48 -1.94 0.11
CA GLY A 99 28.52 -2.36 -0.84
C GLY A 99 28.01 -2.75 -2.21
N LEU A 100 26.71 -3.10 -2.34
CA LEU A 100 26.11 -3.51 -3.61
C LEU A 100 25.61 -2.32 -4.44
N ASP A 101 24.75 -1.49 -3.85
CA ASP A 101 24.09 -0.38 -4.56
C ASP A 101 24.18 0.98 -3.82
N GLY A 102 24.88 1.00 -2.69
CA GLY A 102 25.05 2.18 -1.86
C GLY A 102 23.80 2.59 -1.07
N LYS A 103 22.76 1.77 -1.08
CA LYS A 103 21.46 2.10 -0.45
C LYS A 103 21.10 1.10 0.66
N PRO A 104 20.75 1.58 1.85
CA PRO A 104 20.31 0.69 2.94
C PRO A 104 18.84 0.26 2.72
N MET A 105 18.44 -0.81 3.39
CA MET A 105 17.04 -1.11 3.64
C MET A 105 16.58 -0.42 4.94
N ILE A 106 15.30 -0.16 5.05
CA ILE A 106 14.70 0.43 6.26
C ILE A 106 13.68 -0.54 6.84
N ALA A 107 13.90 -0.99 8.07
CA ALA A 107 12.90 -1.73 8.81
C ALA A 107 11.86 -0.74 9.37
N TYR A 108 10.64 -0.85 8.87
CA TYR A 108 9.49 -0.10 9.30
C TYR A 108 8.26 -1.00 9.21
N GLY A 109 7.57 -1.21 10.32
CA GLY A 109 6.47 -2.16 10.41
C GLY A 109 5.41 -1.91 9.34
N GLN A 110 5.00 -2.94 8.60
CA GLN A 110 4.00 -2.78 7.55
C GLN A 110 2.66 -2.26 8.11
N THR A 111 2.29 -2.62 9.34
CA THR A 111 1.11 -2.09 10.02
C THR A 111 1.24 -0.58 10.21
N MET A 112 2.40 -0.10 10.68
CA MET A 112 2.65 1.33 10.85
C MET A 112 2.56 2.09 9.53
N LEU A 113 3.16 1.54 8.47
CA LEU A 113 3.03 2.11 7.12
C LEU A 113 1.57 2.18 6.67
N GLN A 114 0.80 1.12 6.91
CA GLN A 114 -0.61 1.08 6.51
C GLN A 114 -1.47 2.05 7.32
N GLU A 115 -1.18 2.20 8.62
CA GLU A 115 -1.82 3.21 9.46
C GLU A 115 -1.57 4.63 8.91
N ASP A 116 -0.31 4.94 8.58
CA ASP A 116 0.07 6.25 8.04
C ASP A 116 -0.62 6.52 6.69
N LEU A 117 -0.65 5.52 5.81
CA LEU A 117 -1.32 5.63 4.51
C LEU A 117 -2.83 5.82 4.64
N TYR A 118 -3.48 5.12 5.57
CA TYR A 118 -4.92 5.28 5.80
C TYR A 118 -5.25 6.62 6.44
N ALA A 119 -4.43 7.10 7.38
CA ALA A 119 -4.63 8.42 7.97
C ALA A 119 -4.57 9.52 6.91
N GLU A 120 -3.58 9.46 6.03
CA GLU A 120 -3.44 10.43 4.94
C GLU A 120 -4.58 10.31 3.91
N ALA A 121 -5.03 9.09 3.60
CA ALA A 121 -6.16 8.88 2.70
C ALA A 121 -7.47 9.45 3.29
N ASP A 122 -7.69 9.27 4.60
CA ASP A 122 -8.83 9.84 5.31
C ASP A 122 -8.78 11.37 5.29
N ASP A 123 -7.61 11.96 5.57
CA ASP A 123 -7.41 13.42 5.57
C ASP A 123 -7.56 14.02 4.16
N ALA A 124 -7.15 13.28 3.13
CA ALA A 124 -7.31 13.67 1.73
C ALA A 124 -8.75 13.44 1.19
N GLY A 125 -9.61 12.76 1.96
CA GLY A 125 -10.98 12.44 1.53
C GLY A 125 -11.04 11.40 0.42
N ILE A 126 -10.05 10.52 0.31
CA ILE A 126 -10.02 9.44 -0.67
C ILE A 126 -11.03 8.36 -0.27
N GLU A 127 -11.90 7.98 -1.20
CA GLU A 127 -12.90 6.95 -0.97
C GLU A 127 -12.25 5.55 -0.96
N ILE A 128 -12.30 4.89 0.19
CA ILE A 128 -11.94 3.48 0.36
C ILE A 128 -13.16 2.71 0.81
N VAL A 129 -13.68 1.84 -0.05
CA VAL A 129 -14.82 0.99 0.24
C VAL A 129 -14.30 -0.35 0.74
N PHE A 130 -14.54 -0.63 2.01
CA PHE A 130 -14.16 -1.90 2.64
C PHE A 130 -15.28 -2.93 2.55
N GLU A 131 -14.92 -4.19 2.79
CA GLU A 131 -15.85 -5.33 2.83
C GLU A 131 -16.55 -5.61 1.49
N CYS A 132 -15.87 -5.28 0.38
CA CYS A 132 -16.26 -5.71 -0.95
C CYS A 132 -15.92 -7.19 -1.12
N GLU A 133 -16.82 -8.09 -0.73
CA GLU A 133 -16.54 -9.55 -0.65
C GLU A 133 -16.08 -10.12 -2.00
N GLN A 134 -16.63 -9.64 -3.09
CA GLN A 134 -16.27 -10.02 -4.45
C GLN A 134 -16.16 -8.76 -5.30
N VAL A 135 -15.11 -8.68 -6.10
CA VAL A 135 -14.92 -7.62 -7.10
C VAL A 135 -14.62 -8.29 -8.43
N ASP A 136 -15.57 -8.22 -9.35
CA ASP A 136 -15.42 -8.74 -10.71
C ASP A 136 -15.21 -7.58 -11.68
N ILE A 137 -14.24 -7.75 -12.59
CA ILE A 137 -13.94 -6.75 -13.63
C ILE A 137 -14.67 -7.16 -14.90
N HIS A 138 -15.43 -6.24 -15.45
CA HIS A 138 -16.19 -6.42 -16.67
C HIS A 138 -15.71 -5.47 -17.77
N ASP A 139 -15.67 -5.98 -18.99
CA ASP A 139 -15.35 -5.23 -20.21
C ASP A 139 -14.05 -4.40 -20.14
N PRO A 140 -12.92 -4.96 -19.62
CA PRO A 140 -11.70 -4.19 -19.33
C PRO A 140 -11.06 -3.55 -20.58
N ASP A 141 -11.35 -4.08 -21.77
CA ASP A 141 -10.78 -3.61 -23.05
C ASP A 141 -11.70 -2.66 -23.80
N THR A 142 -12.77 -2.16 -23.15
CA THR A 142 -13.73 -1.24 -23.76
C THR A 142 -13.56 0.20 -23.25
N GLU A 143 -14.29 1.14 -23.85
CA GLU A 143 -14.32 2.53 -23.38
C GLU A 143 -15.08 2.69 -22.04
N HIS A 144 -15.82 1.68 -21.61
CA HIS A 144 -16.66 1.71 -20.42
C HIS A 144 -16.45 0.45 -19.55
N PRO A 145 -15.23 0.22 -19.01
CA PRO A 145 -15.02 -0.86 -18.07
C PRO A 145 -15.77 -0.60 -16.77
N TRP A 146 -16.23 -1.66 -16.12
CA TRP A 146 -16.94 -1.54 -14.85
C TRP A 146 -16.60 -2.69 -13.90
N VAL A 147 -16.88 -2.48 -12.61
CA VAL A 147 -16.64 -3.45 -11.55
C VAL A 147 -17.89 -3.67 -10.72
N THR A 148 -18.10 -4.92 -10.27
CA THR A 148 -19.16 -5.30 -9.32
C THR A 148 -18.58 -5.90 -8.08
#